data_2e11d0d8fa0c74910f4087e722897519
#
_entry.id   2e11d0d8fa0c74910f4087e722897519
#
_cell.length_a   1.000
_cell.length_b   1.000
_cell.length_c   1.000
_cell.angle_alpha   90.00
_cell.angle_beta   90.00
_cell.angle_gamma   90.00
#
_symmetry.space_group_name_H-M   'P 1'
#
loop_
_entity.id
_entity.type
_entity.pdbx_description
1 polymer ?
#
loop_
_entity_poly.entity_id
_entity_poly.type
_entity_poly.pdbx_seq_one_letter_code
_entity_poly.pdbx_strand_id
1 'polypeptide(L)'
;GREFLKIEAGGSILPPSEETIKNKQHFVFQDGKTVYKHAVSGMADVSEKIMERNNLSHDDVNWLIAHQANKRIIDATASRMNVDESKVLVNIHRYGNTTSATLPLLLADFEDKFKKGDNLIFAAFGGGFTWGSIYLKWAY
;
A
#
# COMPACT_ATOMS: atom_id res chain seq x y z
N GLY A 1 -8.90 13.47 -0.20
CA GLY A 1 -8.19 12.59 -1.15
C GLY A 1 -8.76 12.65 -2.55
N ARG A 2 -10.06 12.87 -2.67
CA ARG A 2 -10.78 12.84 -3.96
C ARG A 2 -10.19 13.79 -5.02
N GLU A 3 -9.69 14.95 -4.62
CA GLU A 3 -9.10 15.92 -5.56
C GLU A 3 -7.71 15.50 -6.07
N PHE A 4 -7.05 14.57 -5.40
CA PHE A 4 -5.66 14.20 -5.66
C PHE A 4 -5.48 12.83 -6.31
N LEU A 5 -6.51 11.95 -6.25
CA LEU A 5 -6.49 10.62 -6.87
C LEU A 5 -7.92 10.25 -7.27
N LYS A 6 -8.22 10.28 -8.58
CA LYS A 6 -9.56 10.07 -9.11
C LYS A 6 -9.56 9.61 -10.57
N ILE A 7 -10.67 9.06 -10.99
CA ILE A 7 -11.14 9.06 -12.40
C ILE A 7 -12.31 10.04 -12.44
N GLU A 8 -12.23 11.08 -13.26
CA GLU A 8 -13.18 12.18 -13.23
C GLU A 8 -14.50 11.82 -13.92
N ALA A 9 -14.43 11.17 -15.08
CA ALA A 9 -15.60 10.77 -15.86
C ALA A 9 -15.68 9.25 -16.02
N GLY A 10 -16.90 8.75 -16.22
CA GLY A 10 -17.19 7.32 -16.42
C GLY A 10 -18.10 6.71 -15.36
N GLY A 11 -18.46 7.49 -14.34
CA GLY A 11 -19.41 7.12 -13.31
C GLY A 11 -20.73 7.87 -13.40
N SER A 12 -21.62 7.67 -12.45
CA SER A 12 -22.96 8.29 -12.41
C SER A 12 -22.94 9.81 -12.21
N ILE A 13 -21.88 10.35 -11.59
CA ILE A 13 -21.75 11.81 -11.37
C ILE A 13 -21.41 12.54 -12.68
N LEU A 14 -20.52 11.96 -13.48
CA LEU A 14 -20.11 12.46 -14.78
C LEU A 14 -20.06 11.29 -15.76
N PRO A 15 -21.16 10.94 -16.43
CA PRO A 15 -21.20 9.87 -17.42
C PRO A 15 -20.24 10.13 -18.59
N PRO A 16 -19.78 9.07 -19.28
CA PRO A 16 -18.94 9.23 -20.46
C PRO A 16 -19.72 9.96 -21.58
N SER A 17 -19.03 10.88 -22.27
CA SER A 17 -19.54 11.61 -23.44
C SER A 17 -18.39 11.87 -24.42
N GLU A 18 -18.68 12.30 -25.62
CA GLU A 18 -17.65 12.69 -26.61
C GLU A 18 -16.72 13.77 -26.01
N GLU A 19 -17.28 14.70 -25.26
CA GLU A 19 -16.52 15.78 -24.61
C GLU A 19 -15.58 15.22 -23.51
N THR A 20 -16.08 14.34 -22.63
CA THR A 20 -15.25 13.75 -21.56
C THR A 20 -14.14 12.88 -22.11
N ILE A 21 -14.39 12.19 -23.24
CA ILE A 21 -13.38 11.39 -23.94
C ILE A 21 -12.32 12.30 -24.56
N LYS A 22 -12.75 13.36 -25.28
CA LYS A 22 -11.86 14.34 -25.88
C LYS A 22 -10.96 15.02 -24.84
N ASN A 23 -11.51 15.32 -23.66
CA ASN A 23 -10.80 15.92 -22.54
C ASN A 23 -10.01 14.90 -21.69
N LYS A 24 -9.98 13.61 -22.07
CA LYS A 24 -9.26 12.53 -21.40
C LYS A 24 -9.64 12.33 -19.93
N GLN A 25 -10.85 12.71 -19.53
CA GLN A 25 -11.34 12.66 -18.15
C GLN A 25 -11.61 11.21 -17.65
N HIS A 26 -11.55 10.21 -18.54
CA HIS A 26 -11.65 8.80 -18.25
C HIS A 26 -10.31 8.16 -17.82
N PHE A 27 -9.21 8.92 -17.84
CA PHE A 27 -7.93 8.46 -17.31
C PHE A 27 -7.80 8.75 -15.82
N VAL A 28 -6.96 7.96 -15.16
CA VAL A 28 -6.60 8.20 -13.75
C VAL A 28 -5.83 9.51 -13.65
N PHE A 29 -6.37 10.44 -12.87
CA PHE A 29 -5.66 11.64 -12.43
C PHE A 29 -4.99 11.40 -11.08
N GLN A 30 -3.73 11.79 -10.95
CA GLN A 30 -2.98 11.69 -9.72
C GLN A 30 -2.07 12.90 -9.50
N ASP A 31 -2.26 13.61 -8.37
CA ASP A 31 -1.24 14.51 -7.83
C ASP A 31 -0.18 13.67 -7.10
N GLY A 32 0.89 13.33 -7.82
CA GLY A 32 1.89 12.39 -7.32
C GLY A 32 2.59 12.84 -6.04
N LYS A 33 2.80 14.15 -5.83
CA LYS A 33 3.45 14.68 -4.63
C LYS A 33 2.55 14.55 -3.41
N THR A 34 1.29 14.93 -3.53
CA THR A 34 0.30 14.85 -2.46
C THR A 34 -0.01 13.40 -2.10
N VAL A 35 -0.23 12.55 -3.12
CA VAL A 35 -0.45 11.11 -2.93
C VAL A 35 0.73 10.46 -2.23
N TYR A 36 1.97 10.73 -2.66
CA TYR A 36 3.18 10.20 -2.03
C TYR A 36 3.24 10.54 -0.54
N LYS A 37 3.06 11.82 -0.20
CA LYS A 37 3.12 12.29 1.20
C LYS A 37 2.10 11.57 2.07
N HIS A 38 0.85 11.49 1.63
CA HIS A 38 -0.22 10.84 2.39
C HIS A 38 -0.08 9.32 2.45
N ALA A 39 0.42 8.69 1.38
CA ALA A 39 0.65 7.26 1.36
C ALA A 39 1.72 6.85 2.39
N VAL A 40 2.86 7.52 2.39
CA VAL A 40 3.96 7.23 3.32
C VAL A 40 3.52 7.46 4.76
N SER A 41 2.96 8.63 5.08
CA SER A 41 2.53 8.93 6.45
C SER A 41 1.38 8.03 6.89
N GLY A 42 0.35 7.87 6.06
CA GLY A 42 -0.83 7.08 6.42
C GLY A 42 -0.53 5.60 6.66
N MET A 43 0.30 4.97 5.79
CA MET A 43 0.69 3.57 5.98
C MET A 43 1.58 3.39 7.22
N ALA A 44 2.57 4.26 7.43
CA ALA A 44 3.43 4.16 8.60
C ALA A 44 2.64 4.38 9.90
N ASP A 45 1.87 5.47 10.01
CA ASP A 45 1.12 5.80 11.22
C ASP A 45 0.11 4.70 11.61
N VAL A 46 -0.56 4.07 10.63
CA VAL A 46 -1.52 2.99 10.93
C VAL A 46 -0.82 1.67 11.27
N SER A 47 0.37 1.44 10.71
CA SER A 47 1.18 0.27 11.04
C SER A 47 1.79 0.38 12.44
N GLU A 48 2.28 1.55 12.83
CA GLU A 48 2.71 1.81 14.21
C GLU A 48 1.56 1.55 15.20
N LYS A 49 0.36 2.07 14.92
CA LYS A 49 -0.81 1.84 15.77
C LYS A 49 -1.20 0.36 15.92
N ILE A 50 -1.11 -0.44 14.85
CA ILE A 50 -1.42 -1.88 14.97
C ILE A 50 -0.32 -2.62 15.73
N MET A 51 0.94 -2.20 15.60
CA MET A 51 2.06 -2.74 16.37
C MET A 51 1.88 -2.44 17.87
N GLU A 52 1.61 -1.17 18.24
CA GLU A 52 1.34 -0.76 19.61
C GLU A 52 0.19 -1.58 20.24
N ARG A 53 -0.92 -1.76 19.53
CA ARG A 53 -2.08 -2.55 19.99
C ARG A 53 -1.75 -4.00 20.29
N ASN A 54 -0.69 -4.53 19.66
CA ASN A 54 -0.26 -5.91 19.81
C ASN A 54 1.03 -6.05 20.64
N ASN A 55 1.48 -4.96 21.29
CA ASN A 55 2.71 -4.89 22.09
C ASN A 55 3.95 -5.31 21.29
N LEU A 56 4.02 -4.91 20.02
CA LEU A 56 5.17 -5.16 19.14
C LEU A 56 6.05 -3.92 19.05
N SER A 57 7.36 -4.11 19.16
CA SER A 57 8.39 -3.16 18.79
C SER A 57 8.76 -3.30 17.31
N HIS A 58 9.57 -2.39 16.77
CA HIS A 58 10.09 -2.50 15.40
C HIS A 58 10.95 -3.75 15.20
N ASP A 59 11.67 -4.19 16.24
CA ASP A 59 12.52 -5.38 16.20
C ASP A 59 11.71 -6.67 16.08
N ASP A 60 10.48 -6.67 16.60
CA ASP A 60 9.57 -7.82 16.56
C ASP A 60 8.96 -8.05 15.17
N VAL A 61 9.01 -7.07 14.27
CA VAL A 61 8.52 -7.21 12.91
C VAL A 61 9.48 -8.09 12.11
N ASN A 62 8.99 -9.22 11.61
CA ASN A 62 9.73 -10.09 10.71
C ASN A 62 9.58 -9.65 9.26
N TRP A 63 8.38 -9.26 8.84
CA TRP A 63 8.11 -8.89 7.47
C TRP A 63 7.14 -7.71 7.36
N LEU A 64 7.52 -6.70 6.56
CA LEU A 64 6.62 -5.63 6.10
C LEU A 64 6.11 -5.98 4.70
N ILE A 65 4.79 -6.11 4.58
CA ILE A 65 4.06 -6.45 3.37
C ILE A 65 3.24 -5.24 2.95
N ALA A 66 3.89 -4.30 2.26
CA ALA A 66 3.28 -3.06 1.83
C ALA A 66 2.63 -3.20 0.45
N HIS A 67 1.55 -2.46 0.21
CA HIS A 67 0.93 -2.32 -1.10
C HIS A 67 1.96 -1.87 -2.15
N GLN A 68 2.02 -2.59 -3.26
CA GLN A 68 3.01 -2.42 -4.33
C GLN A 68 2.59 -1.32 -5.33
N ALA A 69 2.39 -0.09 -4.85
CA ALA A 69 2.04 1.05 -5.71
C ALA A 69 3.26 1.71 -6.36
N ASN A 70 4.34 1.87 -5.59
CA ASN A 70 5.58 2.55 -5.99
C ASN A 70 6.70 2.17 -5.00
N LYS A 71 7.84 1.71 -5.52
CA LYS A 71 8.97 1.31 -4.67
C LYS A 71 9.41 2.42 -3.70
N ARG A 72 9.44 3.68 -4.15
CA ARG A 72 9.81 4.81 -3.30
C ARG A 72 8.86 5.01 -2.10
N ILE A 73 7.56 4.70 -2.28
CA ILE A 73 6.58 4.76 -1.19
C ILE A 73 6.85 3.63 -0.20
N ILE A 74 7.12 2.41 -0.70
CA ILE A 74 7.44 1.25 0.12
C ILE A 74 8.66 1.53 0.99
N ASP A 75 9.76 1.98 0.37
CA ASP A 75 11.02 2.27 1.05
C ASP A 75 10.87 3.38 2.11
N ALA A 76 10.15 4.46 1.75
CA ALA A 76 9.90 5.56 2.68
C ALA A 76 8.97 5.17 3.85
N THR A 77 8.01 4.27 3.62
CA THR A 77 7.15 3.74 4.67
C THR A 77 7.96 2.88 5.64
N ALA A 78 8.79 1.96 5.12
CA ALA A 78 9.67 1.12 5.93
C ALA A 78 10.65 1.95 6.77
N SER A 79 11.28 2.95 6.13
CA SER A 79 12.21 3.89 6.82
C SER A 79 11.51 4.65 7.95
N ARG A 80 10.28 5.14 7.71
CA ARG A 80 9.50 5.85 8.73
C ARG A 80 9.08 4.94 9.90
N MET A 81 8.81 3.67 9.62
CA MET A 81 8.51 2.65 10.61
C MET A 81 9.77 2.09 11.30
N ASN A 82 10.96 2.55 10.92
CA ASN A 82 12.24 2.00 11.39
C ASN A 82 12.36 0.48 11.18
N VAL A 83 11.82 -0.02 10.07
CA VAL A 83 11.93 -1.43 9.66
C VAL A 83 13.09 -1.58 8.69
N ASP A 84 13.99 -2.54 8.94
CA ASP A 84 15.14 -2.83 8.11
C ASP A 84 14.72 -3.25 6.69
N GLU A 85 15.46 -2.79 5.67
CA GLU A 85 15.15 -3.07 4.25
C GLU A 85 15.11 -4.58 3.95
N SER A 86 15.90 -5.39 4.64
CA SER A 86 15.91 -6.85 4.47
C SER A 86 14.59 -7.54 4.87
N LYS A 87 13.79 -6.86 5.68
CA LYS A 87 12.46 -7.31 6.14
C LYS A 87 11.31 -6.79 5.25
N VAL A 88 11.61 -6.04 4.18
CA VAL A 88 10.61 -5.45 3.29
C VAL A 88 10.45 -6.29 2.03
N LEU A 89 9.25 -6.82 1.80
CA LEU A 89 8.98 -7.63 0.62
C LEU A 89 8.61 -6.75 -0.58
N VAL A 90 9.25 -6.99 -1.72
CA VAL A 90 9.05 -6.20 -2.94
C VAL A 90 8.98 -7.09 -4.16
N ASN A 91 7.87 -7.02 -4.90
CA ASN A 91 7.68 -7.69 -6.19
C ASN A 91 7.06 -6.79 -7.28
N ILE A 92 6.98 -5.49 -7.04
CA ILE A 92 6.43 -4.50 -7.97
C ILE A 92 7.12 -4.54 -9.35
N HIS A 93 8.42 -4.88 -9.40
CA HIS A 93 9.19 -5.01 -10.65
C HIS A 93 8.70 -6.15 -11.54
N ARG A 94 7.99 -7.15 -10.99
CA ARG A 94 7.42 -8.29 -11.72
C ARG A 94 5.99 -8.01 -12.19
N TYR A 95 5.17 -7.38 -11.35
CA TYR A 95 3.72 -7.30 -11.56
C TYR A 95 3.20 -5.87 -11.72
N GLY A 96 3.98 -4.85 -11.35
CA GLY A 96 3.48 -3.49 -11.25
C GLY A 96 2.47 -3.31 -10.10
N ASN A 97 1.62 -2.30 -10.21
CA ASN A 97 0.54 -2.06 -9.27
C ASN A 97 -0.71 -2.86 -9.69
N THR A 98 -0.94 -3.97 -9.03
CA THR A 98 -2.10 -4.87 -9.25
C THR A 98 -3.26 -4.58 -8.28
N THR A 99 -3.35 -3.34 -7.78
CA THR A 99 -4.41 -2.89 -6.86
C THR A 99 -4.52 -3.77 -5.60
N SER A 100 -5.70 -4.31 -5.27
CA SER A 100 -5.88 -5.17 -4.10
C SER A 100 -5.13 -6.51 -4.17
N ALA A 101 -4.76 -6.98 -5.35
CA ALA A 101 -4.00 -8.22 -5.53
C ALA A 101 -2.52 -8.09 -5.12
N THR A 102 -1.99 -6.89 -4.88
CA THR A 102 -0.57 -6.70 -4.53
C THR A 102 -0.17 -7.42 -3.25
N LEU A 103 -1.02 -7.42 -2.23
CA LEU A 103 -0.73 -8.08 -0.95
C LEU A 103 -0.77 -9.61 -1.05
N PRO A 104 -1.83 -10.26 -1.61
CA PRO A 104 -1.81 -11.71 -1.78
C PRO A 104 -0.75 -12.20 -2.74
N LEU A 105 -0.36 -11.43 -3.75
CA LEU A 105 0.77 -11.79 -4.61
C LEU A 105 2.12 -11.75 -3.87
N LEU A 106 2.31 -10.81 -2.93
CA LEU A 106 3.49 -10.85 -2.05
C LEU A 106 3.50 -12.09 -1.16
N LEU A 107 2.36 -12.45 -0.57
CA LEU A 107 2.27 -13.66 0.24
C LEU A 107 2.65 -14.90 -0.59
N ALA A 108 2.06 -15.06 -1.77
CA ALA A 108 2.34 -16.21 -2.64
C ALA A 108 3.79 -16.27 -3.13
N ASP A 109 4.40 -15.11 -3.45
CA ASP A 109 5.79 -15.06 -3.95
C ASP A 109 6.83 -15.35 -2.87
N PHE A 110 6.51 -15.09 -1.61
CA PHE A 110 7.47 -15.16 -0.51
C PHE A 110 7.06 -16.11 0.63
N GLU A 111 6.05 -16.94 0.41
CA GLU A 111 5.53 -17.86 1.43
C GLU A 111 6.61 -18.79 2.02
N ASP A 112 7.55 -19.22 1.20
CA ASP A 112 8.68 -20.08 1.57
C ASP A 112 9.69 -19.39 2.52
N LYS A 113 9.65 -18.08 2.64
CA LYS A 113 10.48 -17.31 3.59
C LYS A 113 9.88 -17.21 4.98
N PHE A 114 8.57 -17.38 5.10
CA PHE A 114 7.89 -17.21 6.36
C PHE A 114 8.09 -18.43 7.27
N LYS A 115 8.24 -18.18 8.56
CA LYS A 115 8.39 -19.21 9.57
C LYS A 115 7.27 -19.10 10.59
N LYS A 116 6.89 -20.23 11.14
CA LYS A 116 5.90 -20.25 12.23
C LYS A 116 6.28 -19.30 13.34
N GLY A 117 5.37 -18.39 13.65
CA GLY A 117 5.55 -17.38 14.68
C GLY A 117 6.02 -16.02 14.14
N ASP A 118 6.38 -15.89 12.86
CA ASP A 118 6.75 -14.59 12.26
C ASP A 118 5.62 -13.58 12.39
N ASN A 119 5.98 -12.36 12.74
CA ASN A 119 5.08 -11.21 12.82
C ASN A 119 5.09 -10.46 11.48
N LEU A 120 3.99 -10.51 10.76
CA LEU A 120 3.79 -9.87 9.47
C LEU A 120 2.93 -8.61 9.65
N ILE A 121 3.43 -7.46 9.19
CA ILE A 121 2.68 -6.20 9.16
C ILE A 121 2.31 -5.89 7.72
N PHE A 122 1.01 -5.86 7.45
CA PHE A 122 0.47 -5.43 6.16
C PHE A 122 0.14 -3.95 6.21
N ALA A 123 0.45 -3.22 5.14
CA ALA A 123 0.11 -1.82 5.01
C ALA A 123 -0.37 -1.49 3.60
N ALA A 124 -1.48 -0.80 3.49
CA ALA A 124 -2.05 -0.39 2.21
C ALA A 124 -2.57 1.05 2.24
N PHE A 125 -2.55 1.67 1.06
CA PHE A 125 -3.08 2.99 0.81
C PHE A 125 -3.76 3.02 -0.56
N GLY A 126 -4.84 3.77 -0.69
CA GLY A 126 -5.57 3.89 -1.94
C GLY A 126 -6.42 5.14 -2.05
N GLY A 127 -7.19 5.19 -3.13
CA GLY A 127 -8.14 6.27 -3.41
C GLY A 127 -9.14 6.45 -2.27
N GLY A 128 -9.45 7.71 -2.02
CA GLY A 128 -10.34 8.06 -0.91
C GLY A 128 -9.93 9.39 -0.26
N PHE A 129 -8.77 9.68 0.40
CA PHE A 129 -7.76 8.64 0.66
C PHE A 129 -8.22 7.66 1.73
N THR A 130 -7.81 6.42 1.58
CA THR A 130 -7.99 5.37 2.58
C THR A 130 -6.67 4.66 2.81
N TRP A 131 -6.44 4.21 4.04
CA TRP A 131 -5.28 3.41 4.41
C TRP A 131 -5.66 2.45 5.52
N GLY A 132 -4.93 1.37 5.62
CA GLY A 132 -5.15 0.35 6.64
C GLY A 132 -3.91 -0.48 6.88
N SER A 133 -3.86 -1.10 8.05
CA SER A 133 -2.84 -2.07 8.42
C SER A 133 -3.45 -3.28 9.10
N ILE A 134 -2.82 -4.43 8.90
CA ILE A 134 -3.17 -5.69 9.55
C ILE A 134 -1.90 -6.26 10.17
N TYR A 135 -2.01 -6.75 11.39
CA TYR A 135 -1.02 -7.64 12.00
C TYR A 135 -1.47 -9.08 11.86
N LEU A 136 -0.57 -9.93 11.41
CA LEU A 136 -0.78 -11.36 11.30
C LEU A 136 0.43 -12.10 11.87
N LYS A 137 0.18 -13.06 12.75
CA LYS A 137 1.21 -14.01 13.21
C LYS A 137 1.14 -15.26 12.34
N TRP A 138 2.25 -15.58 11.66
CA TRP A 138 2.28 -16.71 10.74
C TRP A 138 2.12 -18.04 11.50
N ALA A 139 1.23 -18.91 11.04
CA ALA A 139 0.78 -20.08 11.83
C ALA A 139 1.52 -21.38 11.53
N TYR A 140 2.20 -21.48 10.37
CA TYR A 140 2.85 -22.73 9.91
C TYR A 140 4.20 -22.49 9.23
#